data_fc212e7eb149ae17011013d2f9f0672c
#
_entry.id   fc212e7eb149ae17011013d2f9f0672c
#
_cell.length_a   1.000
_cell.length_b   1.000
_cell.length_c   1.000
_cell.angle_alpha   90.00
_cell.angle_beta   90.00
_cell.angle_gamma   90.00
#
_symmetry.space_group_name_H-M   'P 1'
#
loop_
_entity.id
_entity.type
_entity.pdbx_description
1 polymer ?
#
loop_
_entity_poly.entity_id
_entity_poly.type
_entity_poly.pdbx_seq_one_letter_code
_entity_poly.pdbx_strand_id
1 'polypeptide(L)'
;NLSNSQINILSIGIQSFHEKDLKLMNRAHNTQEAKQCLEEATKYFNNISLDLIYGIPGTTHQEWEQNIDIALAFGIKHISSYALTVEPKTALASFIDKGLINTVDDALIQEQFYILIDKLEANNFVHYELSNFGKEGFFSRNNSAYWQGKHYIGIGPSAHSFNGKQRGWNIRNNTKYIKAIQNNELQIKTETLTKTDRYKECVMTGLSIVWGV
;
A
#
# COMPACT_ATOMS: atom_id res chain seq x y z
N ASN A 1 7.64 -7.58 22.97
CA ASN A 1 8.36 -7.93 21.77
C ASN A 1 7.40 -8.66 20.81
N LEU A 2 7.21 -8.15 19.57
CA LEU A 2 6.27 -8.71 18.59
C LEU A 2 6.57 -10.17 18.24
N SER A 3 7.85 -10.55 18.23
CA SER A 3 8.30 -11.92 17.95
C SER A 3 7.79 -12.97 18.93
N ASN A 4 7.38 -12.57 20.13
CA ASN A 4 6.82 -13.46 21.14
C ASN A 4 5.29 -13.46 21.16
N SER A 5 4.66 -12.80 20.17
CA SER A 5 3.20 -12.76 20.02
C SER A 5 2.74 -13.74 18.92
N GLN A 6 1.44 -13.76 18.65
CA GLN A 6 0.87 -14.52 17.53
C GLN A 6 1.00 -13.81 16.17
N ILE A 7 1.67 -12.64 16.13
CA ILE A 7 1.92 -11.91 14.89
C ILE A 7 2.95 -12.71 14.08
N ASN A 8 2.61 -12.99 12.83
CA ASN A 8 3.45 -13.77 11.91
C ASN A 8 3.72 -13.07 10.58
N ILE A 9 3.14 -11.90 10.36
CA ILE A 9 3.34 -11.06 9.17
C ILE A 9 3.62 -9.63 9.63
N LEU A 10 4.62 -9.00 9.02
CA LEU A 10 4.85 -7.56 9.15
C LEU A 10 4.63 -6.87 7.81
N SER A 11 4.01 -5.69 7.82
CA SER A 11 3.98 -4.76 6.69
C SER A 11 4.75 -3.52 7.10
N ILE A 12 5.79 -3.17 6.34
CA ILE A 12 6.75 -2.13 6.69
C ILE A 12 6.82 -1.10 5.57
N GLY A 13 6.39 0.11 5.87
CA GLY A 13 6.42 1.23 4.92
C GLY A 13 7.78 1.91 4.86
N ILE A 14 8.70 1.41 4.06
CA ILE A 14 10.02 1.99 3.81
C ILE A 14 9.92 3.14 2.81
N GLN A 15 9.15 2.97 1.76
CA GLN A 15 8.88 3.89 0.67
C GLN A 15 10.05 4.11 -0.28
N SER A 16 11.25 4.41 0.21
CA SER A 16 12.51 4.54 -0.55
C SER A 16 13.71 4.30 0.35
N PHE A 17 14.82 3.88 -0.23
CA PHE A 17 16.15 3.81 0.41
C PHE A 17 17.04 5.01 0.04
N HIS A 18 16.47 6.06 -0.54
CA HIS A 18 17.17 7.30 -0.85
C HIS A 18 16.67 8.44 0.04
N GLU A 19 17.61 9.09 0.72
CA GLU A 19 17.31 10.14 1.71
C GLU A 19 16.55 11.33 1.11
N LYS A 20 16.85 11.70 -0.15
CA LYS A 20 16.15 12.77 -0.84
C LYS A 20 14.67 12.48 -1.05
N ASP A 21 14.33 11.23 -1.36
CA ASP A 21 12.96 10.77 -1.59
C ASP A 21 12.16 10.79 -0.29
N LEU A 22 12.75 10.27 0.79
CA LEU A 22 12.13 10.27 2.11
C LEU A 22 11.84 11.69 2.60
N LYS A 23 12.79 12.61 2.41
CA LYS A 23 12.59 14.05 2.73
C LYS A 23 11.50 14.68 1.90
N LEU A 24 11.47 14.40 0.58
CA LEU A 24 10.45 14.92 -0.32
C LEU A 24 9.05 14.47 0.09
N MET A 25 8.91 13.20 0.48
CA MET A 25 7.66 12.63 0.96
C MET A 25 7.36 12.96 2.44
N ASN A 26 8.20 13.77 3.10
CA ASN A 26 8.07 14.14 4.51
C ASN A 26 7.96 12.93 5.45
N ARG A 27 8.79 11.89 5.21
CA ARG A 27 8.84 10.71 6.08
C ARG A 27 9.61 11.00 7.36
N ALA A 28 9.15 10.41 8.46
CA ALA A 28 9.75 10.61 9.77
C ALA A 28 11.09 9.86 9.96
N HIS A 29 11.29 8.77 9.22
CA HIS A 29 12.51 7.95 9.26
C HIS A 29 13.48 8.34 8.14
N ASN A 30 14.73 8.02 8.33
CA ASN A 30 15.82 8.13 7.36
C ASN A 30 16.22 6.76 6.78
N THR A 31 17.16 6.77 5.80
CA THR A 31 17.58 5.55 5.11
C THR A 31 18.32 4.55 6.02
N GLN A 32 19.04 5.04 7.02
CA GLN A 32 19.73 4.16 7.98
C GLN A 32 18.72 3.45 8.88
N GLU A 33 17.76 4.17 9.42
CA GLU A 33 16.67 3.61 10.23
C GLU A 33 15.84 2.61 9.46
N ALA A 34 15.56 2.88 8.16
CA ALA A 34 14.90 1.96 7.27
C ALA A 34 15.63 0.62 7.16
N LYS A 35 16.96 0.64 6.91
CA LYS A 35 17.79 -0.57 6.82
C LYS A 35 17.88 -1.29 8.14
N GLN A 36 18.12 -0.58 9.25
CA GLN A 36 18.17 -1.17 10.60
C GLN A 36 16.84 -1.85 10.98
N CYS A 37 15.71 -1.24 10.61
CA CYS A 37 14.40 -1.83 10.82
C CYS A 37 14.25 -3.17 10.09
N LEU A 38 14.70 -3.26 8.83
CA LEU A 38 14.66 -4.51 8.05
C LEU A 38 15.67 -5.54 8.59
N GLU A 39 16.88 -5.13 8.94
CA GLU A 39 17.88 -6.01 9.57
C GLU A 39 17.34 -6.64 10.85
N GLU A 40 16.63 -5.87 11.66
CA GLU A 40 16.03 -6.39 12.88
C GLU A 40 14.79 -7.25 12.59
N ALA A 41 13.90 -6.80 11.68
CA ALA A 41 12.67 -7.52 11.36
C ALA A 41 12.95 -8.90 10.75
N THR A 42 13.92 -9.01 9.85
CA THR A 42 14.28 -10.27 9.15
C THR A 42 14.89 -11.33 10.07
N LYS A 43 15.39 -10.96 11.25
CA LYS A 43 15.84 -11.93 12.26
C LYS A 43 14.69 -12.74 12.85
N TYR A 44 13.50 -12.17 12.91
CA TYR A 44 12.35 -12.74 13.63
C TYR A 44 11.19 -13.11 12.72
N PHE A 45 11.05 -12.47 11.56
CA PHE A 45 9.92 -12.64 10.67
C PHE A 45 10.37 -13.06 9.28
N ASN A 46 9.80 -14.14 8.79
CA ASN A 46 10.04 -14.65 7.43
C ASN A 46 9.00 -14.13 6.42
N ASN A 47 7.88 -13.58 6.90
CA ASN A 47 6.82 -13.02 6.07
C ASN A 47 6.71 -11.53 6.30
N ILE A 48 7.41 -10.77 5.46
CA ILE A 48 7.47 -9.31 5.50
C ILE A 48 6.96 -8.77 4.17
N SER A 49 5.98 -7.89 4.23
CA SER A 49 5.55 -7.04 3.13
C SER A 49 6.28 -5.70 3.24
N LEU A 50 6.88 -5.26 2.15
CA LEU A 50 7.59 -4.00 2.07
C LEU A 50 6.86 -3.04 1.13
N ASP A 51 6.61 -1.81 1.60
CA ASP A 51 5.99 -0.80 0.75
C ASP A 51 7.05 0.11 0.14
N LEU A 52 7.02 0.28 -1.19
CA LEU A 52 7.88 1.17 -1.96
C LEU A 52 7.03 2.14 -2.78
N ILE A 53 7.57 3.34 -3.04
CA ILE A 53 6.91 4.36 -3.88
C ILE A 53 7.82 4.68 -5.07
N TYR A 54 7.25 4.67 -6.27
CA TYR A 54 7.90 5.06 -7.52
C TYR A 54 7.26 6.31 -8.12
N GLY A 55 7.85 6.85 -9.19
CA GLY A 55 7.39 8.09 -9.82
C GLY A 55 7.67 9.34 -8.98
N ILE A 56 8.66 9.28 -8.09
CA ILE A 56 9.03 10.41 -7.22
C ILE A 56 9.81 11.43 -8.08
N PRO A 57 9.41 12.72 -8.08
CA PRO A 57 10.12 13.75 -8.83
C PRO A 57 11.62 13.81 -8.50
N GLY A 58 12.46 13.73 -9.52
CA GLY A 58 13.92 13.75 -9.37
C GLY A 58 14.57 12.42 -9.01
N THR A 59 13.82 11.33 -8.91
CA THR A 59 14.37 9.97 -8.76
C THR A 59 14.63 9.37 -10.13
N THR A 60 15.86 8.96 -10.37
CA THR A 60 16.28 8.31 -11.61
C THR A 60 15.87 6.85 -11.67
N HIS A 61 15.84 6.25 -12.87
CA HIS A 61 15.60 4.81 -13.02
C HIS A 61 16.62 3.97 -12.25
N GLN A 62 17.89 4.36 -12.26
CA GLN A 62 18.93 3.66 -11.52
C GLN A 62 18.68 3.67 -10.00
N GLU A 63 18.25 4.80 -9.44
CA GLU A 63 17.90 4.89 -8.02
C GLU A 63 16.65 4.06 -7.70
N TRP A 64 15.68 4.05 -8.62
CA TRP A 64 14.51 3.17 -8.49
C TRP A 64 14.91 1.69 -8.49
N GLU A 65 15.75 1.28 -9.43
CA GLU A 65 16.28 -0.09 -9.45
C GLU A 65 17.03 -0.45 -8.17
N GLN A 66 17.84 0.46 -7.63
CA GLN A 66 18.53 0.25 -6.36
C GLN A 66 17.55 0.03 -5.18
N ASN A 67 16.41 0.74 -5.15
CA ASN A 67 15.37 0.49 -4.15
C ASN A 67 14.86 -0.96 -4.20
N ILE A 68 14.61 -1.48 -5.41
CA ILE A 68 14.16 -2.86 -5.59
C ILE A 68 15.27 -3.84 -5.20
N ASP A 69 16.52 -3.60 -5.65
CA ASP A 69 17.66 -4.47 -5.36
C ASP A 69 17.94 -4.57 -3.85
N ILE A 70 17.84 -3.47 -3.13
CA ILE A 70 17.99 -3.47 -1.66
C ILE A 70 16.89 -4.32 -1.01
N ALA A 71 15.63 -4.14 -1.43
CA ALA A 71 14.53 -4.95 -0.92
C ALA A 71 14.74 -6.45 -1.17
N LEU A 72 15.19 -6.82 -2.38
CA LEU A 72 15.50 -8.20 -2.74
C LEU A 72 16.67 -8.77 -1.93
N ALA A 73 17.72 -7.97 -1.68
CA ALA A 73 18.88 -8.37 -0.88
C ALA A 73 18.52 -8.69 0.58
N PHE A 74 17.49 -8.05 1.13
CA PHE A 74 16.92 -8.40 2.45
C PHE A 74 16.09 -9.69 2.44
N GLY A 75 15.90 -10.33 1.29
CA GLY A 75 15.11 -11.55 1.16
C GLY A 75 13.60 -11.33 1.31
N ILE A 76 13.13 -10.10 1.06
CA ILE A 76 11.70 -9.75 1.09
C ILE A 76 10.94 -10.63 0.09
N LYS A 77 9.76 -11.09 0.48
CA LYS A 77 8.94 -12.03 -0.31
C LYS A 77 7.63 -11.43 -0.80
N HIS A 78 7.31 -10.24 -0.34
CA HIS A 78 6.14 -9.48 -0.77
C HIS A 78 6.48 -7.99 -0.84
N ILE A 79 6.14 -7.35 -1.95
CA ILE A 79 6.35 -5.92 -2.18
C ILE A 79 5.02 -5.31 -2.60
N SER A 80 4.60 -4.26 -1.88
CA SER A 80 3.54 -3.36 -2.31
C SER A 80 4.21 -2.12 -2.91
N SER A 81 3.90 -1.79 -4.15
CA SER A 81 4.53 -0.65 -4.81
C SER A 81 3.48 0.27 -5.42
N TYR A 82 3.57 1.55 -5.09
CA TYR A 82 2.59 2.55 -5.46
C TYR A 82 3.25 3.69 -6.23
N ALA A 83 2.57 4.18 -7.27
CA ALA A 83 2.95 5.45 -7.88
C ALA A 83 2.72 6.59 -6.87
N LEU A 84 3.63 7.55 -6.83
CA LEU A 84 3.48 8.72 -5.98
C LEU A 84 2.21 9.49 -6.36
N THR A 85 1.29 9.59 -5.41
CA THR A 85 0.09 10.41 -5.53
C THR A 85 0.25 11.69 -4.71
N VAL A 86 0.02 12.84 -5.33
CA VAL A 86 0.10 14.15 -4.67
C VAL A 86 -1.28 14.51 -4.11
N GLU A 87 -1.46 14.30 -2.83
CA GLU A 87 -2.73 14.63 -2.17
C GLU A 87 -2.90 16.16 -2.01
N PRO A 88 -4.10 16.68 -2.28
CA PRO A 88 -4.41 18.09 -2.06
C PRO A 88 -4.14 18.53 -0.62
N LYS A 89 -3.69 19.78 -0.44
CA LYS A 89 -3.40 20.38 0.87
C LYS A 89 -2.20 19.77 1.62
N THR A 90 -1.33 19.05 0.93
CA THR A 90 -0.04 18.58 1.48
C THR A 90 1.07 19.60 1.21
N ALA A 91 2.18 19.48 1.95
CA ALA A 91 3.37 20.28 1.69
C ALA A 91 3.90 20.05 0.27
N LEU A 92 3.91 18.81 -0.20
CA LEU A 92 4.33 18.44 -1.55
C LEU A 92 3.49 19.14 -2.63
N ALA A 93 2.15 19.13 -2.49
CA ALA A 93 1.26 19.85 -3.41
C ALA A 93 1.61 21.35 -3.45
N SER A 94 1.80 21.96 -2.28
CA SER A 94 2.18 23.40 -2.20
C SER A 94 3.56 23.70 -2.83
N PHE A 95 4.52 22.79 -2.73
CA PHE A 95 5.83 22.98 -3.35
C PHE A 95 5.78 22.84 -4.87
N ILE A 96 4.97 21.91 -5.38
CA ILE A 96 4.71 21.76 -6.82
C ILE A 96 4.01 23.01 -7.36
N ASP A 97 2.94 23.48 -6.70
CA ASP A 97 2.19 24.68 -7.10
C ASP A 97 3.08 25.94 -7.15
N LYS A 98 4.08 26.02 -6.29
CA LYS A 98 5.06 27.11 -6.25
C LYS A 98 6.23 26.93 -7.22
N GLY A 99 6.27 25.84 -7.98
CA GLY A 99 7.37 25.53 -8.90
C GLY A 99 8.72 25.19 -8.21
N LEU A 100 8.69 24.85 -6.92
CA LEU A 100 9.89 24.46 -6.16
C LEU A 100 10.28 23.00 -6.40
N ILE A 101 9.32 22.19 -6.78
CA ILE A 101 9.47 20.77 -7.14
C ILE A 101 8.73 20.56 -8.45
N ASN A 102 9.30 19.76 -9.34
CA ASN A 102 8.64 19.38 -10.59
C ASN A 102 7.36 18.61 -10.31
N THR A 103 6.41 18.70 -11.22
CA THR A 103 5.21 17.85 -11.21
C THR A 103 5.60 16.38 -11.34
N VAL A 104 4.72 15.52 -10.90
CA VAL A 104 4.83 14.08 -11.17
C VAL A 104 4.76 13.86 -12.69
N ASP A 105 5.64 13.04 -13.22
CA ASP A 105 5.75 12.74 -14.64
C ASP A 105 5.16 11.36 -14.94
N ASP A 106 4.07 11.34 -15.71
CA ASP A 106 3.37 10.10 -16.06
C ASP A 106 4.23 9.14 -16.89
N ALA A 107 5.13 9.66 -17.74
CA ALA A 107 6.06 8.84 -18.51
C ALA A 107 7.09 8.17 -17.59
N LEU A 108 7.64 8.92 -16.64
CA LEU A 108 8.54 8.38 -15.62
C LEU A 108 7.85 7.30 -14.76
N ILE A 109 6.60 7.54 -14.35
CA ILE A 109 5.81 6.54 -13.61
C ILE A 109 5.68 5.26 -14.42
N GLN A 110 5.30 5.36 -15.69
CA GLN A 110 5.10 4.21 -16.56
C GLN A 110 6.41 3.42 -16.76
N GLU A 111 7.52 4.11 -17.03
CA GLU A 111 8.82 3.48 -17.22
C GLU A 111 9.30 2.78 -15.94
N GLN A 112 9.19 3.43 -14.79
CA GLN A 112 9.54 2.84 -13.50
C GLN A 112 8.63 1.67 -13.11
N PHE A 113 7.38 1.68 -13.53
CA PHE A 113 6.48 0.55 -13.34
C PHE A 113 6.91 -0.67 -14.17
N TYR A 114 7.33 -0.50 -15.41
CA TYR A 114 7.87 -1.60 -16.21
C TYR A 114 9.18 -2.14 -15.64
N ILE A 115 10.09 -1.28 -15.20
CA ILE A 115 11.30 -1.70 -14.48
C ILE A 115 10.95 -2.57 -13.27
N LEU A 116 9.93 -2.17 -12.48
CA LEU A 116 9.46 -2.93 -11.33
C LEU A 116 8.99 -4.33 -11.72
N ILE A 117 8.12 -4.42 -12.73
CA ILE A 117 7.60 -5.70 -13.23
C ILE A 117 8.75 -6.60 -13.66
N ASP A 118 9.60 -6.13 -14.57
CA ASP A 118 10.70 -6.92 -15.14
C ASP A 118 11.65 -7.43 -14.05
N LYS A 119 12.05 -6.57 -13.11
CA LYS A 119 12.95 -6.96 -12.02
C LYS A 119 12.32 -7.95 -11.05
N LEU A 120 11.05 -7.77 -10.69
CA LEU A 120 10.39 -8.66 -9.74
C LEU A 120 10.05 -10.01 -10.37
N GLU A 121 9.61 -10.06 -11.63
CA GLU A 121 9.39 -11.30 -12.36
C GLU A 121 10.69 -12.10 -12.51
N ALA A 122 11.81 -11.44 -12.86
CA ALA A 122 13.13 -12.07 -12.93
C ALA A 122 13.59 -12.67 -11.58
N ASN A 123 13.01 -12.22 -10.46
CA ASN A 123 13.26 -12.72 -9.11
C ASN A 123 12.16 -13.64 -8.55
N ASN A 124 11.32 -14.21 -9.44
CA ASN A 124 10.24 -15.14 -9.13
C ASN A 124 9.13 -14.53 -8.25
N PHE A 125 8.83 -13.24 -8.43
CA PHE A 125 7.62 -12.64 -7.92
C PHE A 125 6.52 -12.73 -8.96
N VAL A 126 5.30 -12.86 -8.51
CA VAL A 126 4.08 -12.78 -9.32
C VAL A 126 3.45 -11.42 -9.07
N HIS A 127 3.18 -10.68 -10.14
CA HIS A 127 2.35 -9.47 -10.11
C HIS A 127 0.89 -9.92 -10.00
N TYR A 128 0.38 -10.12 -8.78
CA TYR A 128 -0.90 -10.79 -8.57
C TYR A 128 -2.10 -9.83 -8.49
N GLU A 129 -1.87 -8.53 -8.29
CA GLU A 129 -2.87 -7.47 -8.39
C GLU A 129 -2.16 -6.11 -8.60
N LEU A 130 -2.91 -5.02 -8.82
CA LEU A 130 -2.45 -3.73 -9.32
C LEU A 130 -1.15 -3.21 -8.71
N SER A 131 -0.98 -3.34 -7.40
CA SER A 131 0.12 -2.73 -6.65
C SER A 131 0.97 -3.74 -5.90
N ASN A 132 0.61 -5.02 -5.93
CA ASN A 132 1.25 -6.02 -5.08
C ASN A 132 1.91 -7.14 -5.89
N PHE A 133 3.13 -7.42 -5.47
CA PHE A 133 3.99 -8.45 -6.01
C PHE A 133 4.38 -9.40 -4.88
N GLY A 134 4.28 -10.70 -5.10
CA GLY A 134 4.62 -11.68 -4.07
C GLY A 134 5.21 -12.94 -4.65
N LYS A 135 6.07 -13.59 -3.90
CA LYS A 135 6.45 -14.97 -4.18
C LYS A 135 5.29 -15.90 -3.88
N GLU A 136 5.22 -17.03 -4.53
CA GLU A 136 4.19 -18.03 -4.29
C GLU A 136 4.13 -18.41 -2.80
N GLY A 137 2.93 -18.44 -2.24
CA GLY A 137 2.68 -18.66 -0.81
C GLY A 137 2.78 -17.40 0.08
N PHE A 138 3.20 -16.25 -0.47
CA PHE A 138 3.36 -15.00 0.28
C PHE A 138 2.42 -13.87 -0.15
N PHE A 139 1.41 -14.15 -0.95
CA PHE A 139 0.39 -13.16 -1.33
C PHE A 139 -0.37 -12.66 -0.09
N SER A 140 -0.67 -11.37 -0.07
CA SER A 140 -1.44 -10.77 1.03
C SER A 140 -2.87 -11.31 1.04
N ARG A 141 -3.19 -12.15 2.03
CA ARG A 141 -4.55 -12.68 2.21
C ARG A 141 -5.57 -11.58 2.44
N ASN A 142 -5.17 -10.52 3.13
CA ASN A 142 -6.05 -9.39 3.41
C ASN A 142 -6.40 -8.64 2.12
N ASN A 143 -5.40 -8.28 1.29
CA ASN A 143 -5.63 -7.59 0.03
C ASN A 143 -6.43 -8.47 -0.94
N SER A 144 -6.05 -9.74 -1.07
CA SER A 144 -6.78 -10.70 -1.91
C SER A 144 -8.24 -10.87 -1.48
N ALA A 145 -8.53 -10.80 -0.18
CA ALA A 145 -9.89 -10.90 0.33
C ALA A 145 -10.79 -9.75 -0.14
N TYR A 146 -10.27 -8.52 -0.23
CA TYR A 146 -11.00 -7.39 -0.79
C TYR A 146 -11.32 -7.61 -2.28
N TRP A 147 -10.33 -8.00 -3.06
CA TRP A 147 -10.48 -8.29 -4.48
C TRP A 147 -11.48 -9.42 -4.76
N GLN A 148 -11.52 -10.43 -3.89
CA GLN A 148 -12.45 -11.55 -3.96
C GLN A 148 -13.83 -11.24 -3.39
N GLY A 149 -14.12 -9.99 -2.99
CA GLY A 149 -15.40 -9.59 -2.44
C GLY A 149 -15.78 -10.31 -1.13
N LYS A 150 -14.80 -10.73 -0.32
CA LYS A 150 -15.07 -11.35 0.97
C LYS A 150 -15.65 -10.35 1.97
N HIS A 151 -16.45 -10.85 2.92
CA HIS A 151 -17.01 -10.03 3.97
C HIS A 151 -15.94 -9.57 4.94
N TYR A 152 -16.07 -8.34 5.41
CA TYR A 152 -15.16 -7.77 6.42
C TYR A 152 -15.87 -6.76 7.31
N ILE A 153 -15.34 -6.59 8.51
CA ILE A 153 -15.82 -5.62 9.51
C ILE A 153 -14.71 -4.60 9.74
N GLY A 154 -15.06 -3.33 9.58
CA GLY A 154 -14.17 -2.20 9.87
C GLY A 154 -14.33 -1.71 11.31
N ILE A 155 -13.23 -1.66 12.04
CA ILE A 155 -13.18 -1.15 13.41
C ILE A 155 -12.36 0.14 13.42
N GLY A 156 -12.90 1.19 14.01
CA GLY A 156 -12.28 2.50 14.13
C GLY A 156 -12.87 3.56 13.21
N PRO A 157 -12.45 4.83 13.36
CA PRO A 157 -12.91 5.94 12.54
C PRO A 157 -12.57 5.70 11.05
N SER A 158 -13.45 6.08 10.16
CA SER A 158 -13.37 5.87 8.71
C SER A 158 -13.34 4.41 8.25
N ALA A 159 -13.28 3.43 9.13
CA ALA A 159 -13.17 2.04 8.73
C ALA A 159 -14.40 1.56 7.98
N HIS A 160 -14.19 0.77 6.94
CA HIS A 160 -15.21 0.25 6.07
C HIS A 160 -15.60 -1.18 6.46
N SER A 161 -16.86 -1.54 6.22
CA SER A 161 -17.40 -2.89 6.39
C SER A 161 -18.16 -3.32 5.14
N PHE A 162 -18.16 -4.61 4.86
CA PHE A 162 -18.89 -5.19 3.73
C PHE A 162 -19.44 -6.57 4.08
N ASN A 163 -20.72 -6.80 3.74
CA ASN A 163 -21.44 -8.06 4.01
C ASN A 163 -21.96 -8.76 2.76
N GLY A 164 -21.42 -8.45 1.59
CA GLY A 164 -21.83 -8.99 0.30
C GLY A 164 -23.03 -8.29 -0.35
N LYS A 165 -23.80 -7.50 0.42
CA LYS A 165 -24.99 -6.74 -0.07
C LYS A 165 -24.90 -5.26 0.25
N GLN A 166 -24.33 -4.94 1.39
CA GLN A 166 -24.22 -3.58 1.90
C GLN A 166 -22.74 -3.27 2.18
N ARG A 167 -22.36 -2.04 1.89
CA ARG A 167 -21.11 -1.44 2.33
C ARG A 167 -21.42 -0.37 3.38
N GLY A 168 -20.62 -0.32 4.42
CA GLY A 168 -20.74 0.69 5.45
C GLY A 168 -19.39 1.31 5.76
N TRP A 169 -19.40 2.53 6.30
CA TRP A 169 -18.19 3.19 6.79
C TRP A 169 -18.50 4.01 8.04
N ASN A 170 -17.61 3.90 9.00
CA ASN A 170 -17.71 4.61 10.25
C ASN A 170 -17.42 6.11 10.06
N ILE A 171 -17.93 6.93 10.99
CA ILE A 171 -17.67 8.37 10.99
C ILE A 171 -16.16 8.67 10.98
N ARG A 172 -15.70 9.64 10.14
CA ARG A 172 -14.28 9.97 9.97
C ARG A 172 -13.62 10.63 11.18
N ASN A 173 -14.39 11.31 12.03
CA ASN A 173 -13.87 12.12 13.13
C ASN A 173 -13.62 11.26 14.37
N ASN A 174 -12.36 11.18 14.84
CA ASN A 174 -11.94 10.37 15.97
C ASN A 174 -12.75 10.70 17.25
N THR A 175 -12.88 11.99 17.59
CA THR A 175 -13.58 12.42 18.81
C THR A 175 -15.06 12.04 18.77
N LYS A 176 -15.72 12.24 17.62
CA LYS A 176 -17.12 11.86 17.45
C LYS A 176 -17.31 10.34 17.48
N TYR A 177 -16.38 9.59 16.87
CA TYR A 177 -16.41 8.13 16.91
C TYR A 177 -16.30 7.61 18.35
N ILE A 178 -15.30 8.08 19.10
CA ILE A 178 -15.09 7.67 20.49
C ILE A 178 -16.33 7.99 21.33
N LYS A 179 -16.88 9.21 21.23
CA LYS A 179 -18.08 9.63 21.96
C LYS A 179 -19.29 8.77 21.61
N ALA A 180 -19.49 8.43 20.34
CA ALA A 180 -20.59 7.57 19.92
C ALA A 180 -20.46 6.17 20.53
N ILE A 181 -19.29 5.56 20.47
CA ILE A 181 -19.04 4.24 21.06
C ILE A 181 -19.24 4.26 22.58
N GLN A 182 -18.79 5.30 23.29
CA GLN A 182 -19.03 5.47 24.72
C GLN A 182 -20.52 5.55 25.07
N ASN A 183 -21.34 6.07 24.18
CA ASN A 183 -22.79 6.13 24.32
C ASN A 183 -23.53 4.87 23.81
N ASN A 184 -22.80 3.81 23.40
CA ASN A 184 -23.33 2.63 22.73
C ASN A 184 -24.07 2.94 21.41
N GLU A 185 -23.64 3.98 20.70
CA GLU A 185 -24.16 4.38 19.40
C GLU A 185 -23.18 3.98 18.31
N LEU A 186 -23.65 3.37 17.23
CA LEU A 186 -22.85 3.08 16.04
C LEU A 186 -23.15 4.11 14.95
N GLN A 187 -22.30 5.11 14.79
CA GLN A 187 -22.41 6.11 13.73
C GLN A 187 -21.76 5.58 12.43
N ILE A 188 -22.50 4.75 11.71
CA ILE A 188 -22.11 4.17 10.43
C ILE A 188 -23.02 4.71 9.31
N LYS A 189 -22.45 5.08 8.19
CA LYS A 189 -23.20 5.28 6.94
C LYS A 189 -23.19 3.97 6.16
N THR A 190 -24.30 3.65 5.54
CA THR A 190 -24.43 2.43 4.74
C THR A 190 -25.00 2.74 3.35
N GLU A 191 -24.58 1.96 2.38
CA GLU A 191 -25.17 1.89 1.05
C GLU A 191 -25.52 0.44 0.72
N THR A 192 -26.63 0.24 0.00
CA THR A 192 -27.01 -1.08 -0.50
C THR A 192 -26.63 -1.17 -1.97
N LEU A 193 -25.80 -2.14 -2.30
CA LEU A 193 -25.31 -2.34 -3.66
C LEU A 193 -26.41 -2.97 -4.52
N THR A 194 -26.70 -2.34 -5.66
CA THR A 194 -27.58 -2.91 -6.69
C THR A 194 -26.90 -4.06 -7.43
N LYS A 195 -27.66 -4.80 -8.24
CA LYS A 195 -27.08 -5.82 -9.13
C LYS A 195 -26.10 -5.19 -10.13
N THR A 196 -26.40 -4.00 -10.61
CA THR A 196 -25.55 -3.24 -11.55
C THR A 196 -24.23 -2.82 -10.88
N ASP A 197 -24.27 -2.33 -9.65
CA ASP A 197 -23.06 -1.96 -8.91
C ASP A 197 -22.15 -3.17 -8.69
N ARG A 198 -22.73 -4.28 -8.25
CA ARG A 198 -21.99 -5.54 -8.06
C ARG A 198 -21.37 -6.07 -9.36
N TYR A 199 -22.08 -5.96 -10.48
CA TYR A 199 -21.55 -6.36 -11.79
C TYR A 199 -20.36 -5.47 -12.20
N LYS A 200 -20.50 -4.15 -12.07
CA LYS A 200 -19.41 -3.20 -12.37
C LYS A 200 -18.18 -3.47 -11.49
N GLU A 201 -18.39 -3.67 -10.19
CA GLU A 201 -17.30 -3.99 -9.26
C GLU A 201 -16.64 -5.33 -9.63
N CYS A 202 -17.41 -6.36 -9.95
CA CYS A 202 -16.88 -7.66 -10.37
C CYS A 202 -15.96 -7.52 -11.61
N VAL A 203 -16.42 -6.81 -12.64
CA VAL A 203 -15.61 -6.57 -13.84
C VAL A 203 -14.35 -5.77 -13.49
N MET A 204 -14.47 -4.68 -12.74
CA MET A 204 -13.36 -3.83 -12.36
C MET A 204 -12.31 -4.61 -11.55
N THR A 205 -12.74 -5.33 -10.53
CA THR A 205 -11.83 -6.12 -9.68
C THR A 205 -11.20 -7.27 -10.44
N GLY A 206 -11.96 -7.98 -11.27
CA GLY A 206 -11.45 -9.10 -12.05
C GLY A 206 -10.40 -8.70 -13.09
N LEU A 207 -10.51 -7.50 -13.68
CA LEU A 207 -9.49 -6.96 -14.58
C LEU A 207 -8.22 -6.48 -13.84
N SER A 208 -8.27 -6.38 -12.52
CA SER A 208 -7.19 -5.84 -11.69
C SER A 208 -6.36 -6.91 -10.98
N ILE A 209 -6.68 -8.19 -11.19
CA ILE A 209 -6.04 -9.33 -10.51
C ILE A 209 -5.68 -10.44 -11.48
N VAL A 210 -4.66 -11.21 -11.14
CA VAL A 210 -4.15 -12.30 -11.99
C VAL A 210 -5.16 -13.45 -12.19
N TRP A 211 -6.10 -13.61 -11.27
CA TRP A 211 -7.12 -14.70 -11.36
C TRP A 211 -8.29 -14.37 -12.32
N GLY A 212 -8.39 -13.12 -12.78
CA GLY A 212 -9.42 -12.69 -13.72
C GLY A 212 -10.84 -12.59 -13.11
N VAL A 213 -11.85 -12.48 -13.99
CA VAL A 213 -13.29 -12.40 -13.64
C VAL A 213 -13.87 -13.81 -13.62
#